data_d76761cd6c28f0c0af4ace0848877a40
#
_entry.id   d76761cd6c28f0c0af4ace0848877a40
#
_cell.length_a   1.000
_cell.length_b   1.000
_cell.length_c   1.000
_cell.angle_alpha   90.00
_cell.angle_beta   90.00
_cell.angle_gamma   90.00
#
_symmetry.space_group_name_H-M   'P 1'
#
loop_
_entity.id
_entity.type
_entity.pdbx_description
1 polymer ?
#
loop_
_entity_poly.entity_id
_entity_poly.type
_entity_poly.pdbx_seq_one_letter_code
_entity_poly.pdbx_strand_id
1 'polypeptide(L)'
;MSFSLISFNCSDDDGSSQNNSQEIAQIETTVESGNWIVTSYIDSGNDETNDFNNFTFTFGANGSLTATNGSTTYNGTWSVTDSNSSDDSNDSDIDFNIFFSVPDDHDFDDLNDDWDIISHSDSMISLRDVSGGDGSIDTLVFEKN
;
A
#
# COMPACT_ATOMS: atom_id res chain seq x y z
N MET A 1 16.58 41.67 2.18
CA MET A 1 15.98 40.82 2.19
C MET A 1 16.26 39.77 2.95
N SER A 2 15.90 39.29 3.67
CA SER A 2 16.21 38.38 4.37
C SER A 2 15.51 37.30 4.40
N PHE A 3 15.68 36.47 4.62
CA PHE A 3 14.97 35.40 4.62
C PHE A 3 15.16 34.50 5.62
N SER A 4 14.69 34.08 6.21
CA SER A 4 14.76 33.34 7.15
C SER A 4 14.56 32.08 7.04
N LEU A 5 15.00 31.44 7.24
CA LEU A 5 14.78 30.22 7.13
C LEU A 5 14.53 29.60 8.23
N ILE A 6 13.93 29.04 8.46
CA ILE A 6 13.57 28.41 9.46
C ILE A 6 13.80 27.18 9.62
N SER A 7 14.19 26.74 10.07
CA SER A 7 14.46 25.56 10.23
C SER A 7 13.83 24.87 11.08
N PHE A 8 13.45 24.55 11.39
CA PHE A 8 12.81 23.86 12.18
C PHE A 8 12.95 22.73 12.55
N ASN A 9 13.30 22.20 12.85
CA ASN A 9 13.49 21.20 13.22
C ASN A 9 12.91 20.44 13.98
N CYS A 10 12.50 20.20 14.21
CA CYS A 10 11.85 19.57 14.80
C CYS A 10 12.24 18.65 15.52
N SER A 11 12.69 18.27 15.82
CA SER A 11 13.04 17.54 16.48
C SER A 11 12.72 16.71 17.14
N ASP A 12 12.50 16.37 17.44
CA ASP A 12 12.19 15.77 17.99
C ASP A 12 12.08 14.80 18.40
N ASP A 13 12.14 14.30 18.34
CA ASP A 13 12.21 13.62 18.82
C ASP A 13 11.83 12.58 19.39
N ASP A 14 11.56 12.08 19.53
CA ASP A 14 11.21 11.19 20.18
C ASP A 14 10.33 10.48 19.81
N GLY A 15 9.94 10.35 19.43
CA GLY A 15 9.03 9.76 19.13
C GLY A 15 8.99 8.71 18.33
N SER A 16 8.81 7.62 18.61
CA SER A 16 8.67 6.61 17.75
C SER A 16 7.42 6.73 17.05
N SER A 17 6.42 7.16 17.58
CA SER A 17 5.21 7.19 16.87
C SER A 17 5.25 8.19 15.81
N GLN A 18 6.12 9.11 15.89
CA GLN A 18 6.18 9.98 14.90
C GLN A 18 6.76 9.42 13.71
N ASN A 19 7.59 8.44 13.78
CA ASN A 19 8.16 7.81 12.64
C ASN A 19 7.11 7.19 11.78
N ASN A 20 6.12 6.54 12.33
CA ASN A 20 5.08 5.95 11.50
C ASN A 20 4.30 7.02 10.78
N SER A 21 4.02 8.12 11.40
CA SER A 21 3.27 9.16 10.72
C SER A 21 4.03 9.70 9.55
N GLN A 22 5.32 9.86 9.68
CA GLN A 22 6.08 10.35 8.56
C GLN A 22 6.18 9.33 7.47
N GLU A 23 6.34 8.08 7.84
CA GLU A 23 6.43 7.05 6.83
C GLU A 23 5.11 6.90 6.10
N ILE A 24 4.00 6.96 6.81
CA ILE A 24 2.70 6.89 6.17
C ILE A 24 2.56 8.03 5.16
N ALA A 25 2.96 9.23 5.53
CA ALA A 25 2.84 10.36 4.63
C ALA A 25 3.72 10.17 3.39
N GLN A 26 4.88 9.57 3.55
CA GLN A 26 5.73 9.32 2.41
C GLN A 26 5.12 8.28 1.50
N ILE A 27 4.55 7.24 2.05
CA ILE A 27 3.92 6.20 1.23
C ILE A 27 2.74 6.80 0.48
N GLU A 28 1.94 7.58 1.16
CA GLU A 28 0.77 8.18 0.51
C GLU A 28 1.21 9.07 -0.64
N THR A 29 2.23 9.88 -0.43
CA THR A 29 2.70 10.75 -1.47
C THR A 29 3.23 9.97 -2.64
N THR A 30 3.93 8.89 -2.37
CA THR A 30 4.52 8.08 -3.41
C THR A 30 3.45 7.41 -4.26
N VAL A 31 2.45 6.80 -3.62
CA VAL A 31 1.46 6.08 -4.41
C VAL A 31 0.55 7.02 -5.17
N GLU A 32 0.36 8.23 -4.67
CA GLU A 32 -0.51 9.17 -5.36
C GLU A 32 0.18 9.77 -6.57
N SER A 33 1.47 9.53 -6.73
CA SER A 33 2.15 10.13 -7.83
C SER A 33 2.34 9.13 -8.92
N GLY A 34 1.56 9.10 -9.88
CA GLY A 34 1.75 8.24 -11.04
C GLY A 34 0.84 7.06 -11.02
N ASN A 35 1.10 6.14 -11.89
CA ASN A 35 0.28 4.96 -12.06
C ASN A 35 1.10 3.74 -11.73
N TRP A 36 0.44 2.69 -11.32
CA TRP A 36 1.12 1.50 -10.84
C TRP A 36 0.58 0.26 -11.52
N ILE A 37 1.39 -0.78 -11.57
CA ILE A 37 0.95 -2.07 -12.10
C ILE A 37 1.32 -3.13 -11.09
N VAL A 38 0.63 -4.25 -11.11
CA VAL A 38 0.96 -5.39 -10.28
C VAL A 38 2.02 -6.18 -10.99
N THR A 39 3.20 -6.30 -10.41
CA THR A 39 4.27 -7.06 -11.03
C THR A 39 4.44 -8.40 -10.36
N SER A 40 3.80 -8.64 -9.24
CA SER A 40 3.82 -9.94 -8.62
C SER A 40 2.64 -10.09 -7.67
N TYR A 41 1.91 -11.16 -7.78
CA TYR A 41 0.89 -11.50 -6.81
C TYR A 41 0.97 -13.01 -6.61
N ILE A 42 1.34 -13.41 -5.39
CA ILE A 42 1.46 -14.82 -5.05
C ILE A 42 0.47 -15.13 -3.94
N ASP A 43 -0.40 -16.05 -4.19
CA ASP A 43 -1.42 -16.41 -3.25
C ASP A 43 -1.08 -17.78 -2.70
N SER A 44 -0.61 -17.84 -1.48
CA SER A 44 -0.28 -19.08 -0.83
C SER A 44 0.62 -19.97 -1.67
N GLY A 45 1.56 -19.34 -2.33
CA GLY A 45 2.50 -20.07 -3.15
C GLY A 45 2.13 -20.19 -4.61
N ASN A 46 0.96 -19.73 -4.99
CA ASN A 46 0.55 -19.80 -6.38
C ASN A 46 0.69 -18.46 -7.03
N ASP A 47 1.37 -18.41 -8.15
CA ASP A 47 1.58 -17.17 -8.84
C ASP A 47 0.36 -16.81 -9.65
N GLU A 48 -0.35 -15.79 -9.23
CA GLU A 48 -1.55 -15.37 -9.92
C GLU A 48 -1.40 -13.96 -10.47
N THR A 49 -0.20 -13.55 -10.74
CA THR A 49 0.06 -12.23 -11.27
C THR A 49 -0.71 -11.96 -12.54
N ASN A 50 -0.92 -12.98 -13.34
CA ASN A 50 -1.61 -12.77 -14.61
C ASN A 50 -3.04 -12.30 -14.47
N ASP A 51 -3.65 -12.51 -13.34
CA ASP A 51 -5.02 -12.06 -13.14
C ASP A 51 -5.10 -10.54 -13.22
N PHE A 52 -3.99 -9.86 -13.02
CA PHE A 52 -4.00 -8.41 -12.99
C PHE A 52 -3.19 -7.80 -14.13
N ASN A 53 -2.87 -8.63 -15.15
CA ASN A 53 -2.13 -8.13 -16.27
C ASN A 53 -2.87 -7.06 -17.00
N ASN A 54 -2.17 -6.08 -17.48
CA ASN A 54 -2.74 -5.02 -18.28
C ASN A 54 -3.57 -4.02 -17.49
N PHE A 55 -3.67 -4.18 -16.18
CA PHE A 55 -4.39 -3.20 -15.41
C PHE A 55 -3.42 -2.17 -14.85
N THR A 56 -3.83 -0.91 -14.92
CA THR A 56 -3.10 0.19 -14.35
C THR A 56 -3.86 0.67 -13.14
N PHE A 57 -3.17 0.80 -12.03
CA PHE A 57 -3.80 1.19 -10.78
C PHE A 57 -3.46 2.64 -10.48
N THR A 58 -4.44 3.41 -10.08
CA THR A 58 -4.26 4.80 -9.71
C THR A 58 -4.80 5.03 -8.31
N PHE A 59 -3.95 5.52 -7.43
CA PHE A 59 -4.32 5.76 -6.04
C PHE A 59 -4.58 7.26 -5.90
N GLY A 60 -5.82 7.64 -5.68
CA GLY A 60 -6.19 9.04 -5.62
C GLY A 60 -6.00 9.64 -4.25
N ALA A 61 -5.72 10.90 -4.20
CA ALA A 61 -5.44 11.58 -2.95
C ALA A 61 -6.60 11.56 -1.99
N ASN A 62 -7.77 11.33 -2.48
CA ASN A 62 -8.94 11.30 -1.63
C ASN A 62 -9.30 9.92 -1.16
N GLY A 63 -8.44 8.94 -1.36
CA GLY A 63 -8.72 7.58 -0.96
C GLY A 63 -9.37 6.73 -2.03
N SER A 64 -9.51 7.23 -3.21
CA SER A 64 -10.10 6.44 -4.28
C SER A 64 -9.05 5.59 -4.93
N LEU A 65 -9.43 4.46 -5.45
CA LEU A 65 -8.53 3.55 -6.13
C LEU A 65 -9.22 3.10 -7.41
N THR A 66 -8.50 3.15 -8.51
CA THR A 66 -9.06 2.76 -9.79
C THR A 66 -8.10 1.81 -10.47
N ALA A 67 -8.61 0.75 -11.03
CA ALA A 67 -7.82 -0.16 -11.83
C ALA A 67 -8.47 -0.28 -13.20
N THR A 68 -7.72 -0.05 -14.25
CA THR A 68 -8.31 -0.06 -15.58
C THR A 68 -7.36 -0.71 -16.57
N ASN A 69 -7.90 -1.45 -17.52
CA ASN A 69 -7.10 -2.00 -18.59
C ASN A 69 -7.45 -1.35 -19.91
N GLY A 70 -8.15 -0.22 -19.87
CA GLY A 70 -8.54 0.45 -21.09
C GLY A 70 -9.95 0.13 -21.51
N SER A 71 -10.44 -1.05 -21.20
CA SER A 71 -11.79 -1.40 -21.54
C SER A 71 -12.63 -1.61 -20.33
N THR A 72 -12.05 -2.03 -19.23
CA THR A 72 -12.77 -2.33 -18.01
C THR A 72 -12.15 -1.54 -16.89
N THR A 73 -12.97 -1.00 -16.02
CA THR A 73 -12.50 -0.22 -14.91
C THR A 73 -13.17 -0.70 -13.64
N TYR A 74 -12.35 -0.93 -12.60
CA TYR A 74 -12.87 -1.28 -11.30
C TYR A 74 -12.51 -0.16 -10.33
N ASN A 75 -13.45 0.18 -9.47
CA ASN A 75 -13.26 1.27 -8.53
C ASN A 75 -13.22 0.74 -7.11
N GLY A 76 -12.39 1.30 -6.31
CA GLY A 76 -12.29 0.89 -4.93
C GLY A 76 -11.76 2.01 -4.08
N THR A 77 -11.21 1.64 -2.94
CA THR A 77 -10.64 2.61 -2.01
C THR A 77 -9.33 2.08 -1.48
N TRP A 78 -8.52 2.97 -0.98
CA TRP A 78 -7.26 2.61 -0.37
C TRP A 78 -6.95 3.55 0.78
N SER A 79 -6.14 3.08 1.69
CA SER A 79 -5.64 3.94 2.76
C SER A 79 -4.38 3.33 3.34
N VAL A 80 -3.60 4.13 4.04
CA VAL A 80 -2.43 3.66 4.74
C VAL A 80 -2.62 4.02 6.20
N THR A 81 -2.60 3.05 7.07
CA THR A 81 -2.90 3.29 8.48
C THR A 81 -1.84 2.67 9.38
N ASP A 82 -1.80 3.15 10.59
CA ASP A 82 -0.88 2.65 11.56
C ASP A 82 -1.60 1.61 12.39
N SER A 83 -1.19 0.37 12.28
CA SER A 83 -1.87 -0.66 12.99
C SER A 83 -1.22 -0.93 14.31
N ASN A 84 -0.37 -0.08 14.88
CA ASN A 84 0.27 -0.29 15.98
C ASN A 84 -0.46 -0.69 17.12
N SER A 85 -0.27 -1.69 17.73
CA SER A 85 -1.02 -2.08 18.71
C SER A 85 -0.32 -2.04 19.84
N SER A 86 0.22 -1.47 20.25
CA SER A 86 0.76 -1.49 21.43
C SER A 86 1.72 -2.39 21.71
N ASP A 87 2.03 -3.23 21.03
CA ASP A 87 2.85 -4.13 21.39
C ASP A 87 4.04 -3.98 20.92
N ASP A 88 4.45 -3.23 20.61
CA ASP A 88 5.65 -3.03 20.30
C ASP A 88 6.38 -3.77 19.46
N SER A 89 6.06 -4.35 18.74
CA SER A 89 6.80 -5.02 17.97
C SER A 89 7.45 -4.15 17.17
N ASN A 90 8.43 -4.06 16.90
CA ASN A 90 9.02 -3.19 16.20
C ASN A 90 8.89 -3.27 14.83
N ASP A 91 8.29 -3.98 14.25
CA ASP A 91 8.17 -4.00 12.95
C ASP A 91 7.36 -3.03 12.43
N SER A 92 7.19 -2.83 11.28
CA SER A 92 6.40 -1.95 10.81
C SER A 92 5.07 -2.16 11.09
N ASP A 93 4.36 -1.44 11.66
CA ASP A 93 3.01 -1.65 11.88
C ASP A 93 2.17 -0.85 10.94
N ILE A 94 2.57 -0.65 9.75
CA ILE A 94 1.83 0.14 8.78
C ILE A 94 1.12 -0.77 7.84
N ASP A 95 -0.17 -0.57 7.70
CA ASP A 95 -1.00 -1.36 6.81
C ASP A 95 -1.37 -0.57 5.58
N PHE A 96 -1.34 -1.22 4.45
CA PHE A 96 -1.82 -0.64 3.20
C PHE A 96 -3.13 -1.34 2.91
N ASN A 97 -4.21 -0.63 3.05
CA ASN A 97 -5.55 -1.23 2.96
C ASN A 97 -6.12 -1.03 1.57
N ILE A 98 -6.62 -2.08 0.98
CA ILE A 98 -7.18 -2.05 -0.37
C ILE A 98 -8.57 -2.67 -0.34
N PHE A 99 -9.50 -2.04 -0.99
CA PHE A 99 -10.84 -2.59 -1.12
C PHE A 99 -11.41 -2.28 -2.49
N PHE A 100 -11.84 -3.29 -3.22
CA PHE A 100 -12.58 -3.13 -4.46
C PHE A 100 -13.98 -3.69 -4.24
N SER A 101 -14.97 -3.00 -4.76
CA SER A 101 -16.34 -3.40 -4.60
C SER A 101 -16.69 -4.39 -5.69
N VAL A 102 -16.30 -5.60 -5.55
CA VAL A 102 -16.52 -6.65 -6.55
C VAL A 102 -17.03 -7.90 -5.84
N PRO A 103 -17.59 -8.84 -6.56
CA PRO A 103 -18.08 -10.06 -5.92
C PRO A 103 -16.95 -10.88 -5.31
N ASP A 104 -17.27 -11.73 -4.36
CA ASP A 104 -16.28 -12.48 -3.67
C ASP A 104 -15.48 -13.40 -4.54
N ASP A 105 -15.99 -13.84 -5.65
CA ASP A 105 -15.27 -14.73 -6.52
C ASP A 105 -14.55 -14.00 -7.62
N HIS A 106 -14.43 -12.69 -7.55
CA HIS A 106 -13.77 -11.93 -8.57
C HIS A 106 -12.29 -11.84 -8.23
N ASP A 107 -11.44 -11.82 -9.26
CA ASP A 107 -10.02 -11.76 -9.04
C ASP A 107 -9.61 -10.57 -8.19
N PHE A 108 -10.27 -9.45 -8.34
CA PHE A 108 -9.89 -8.27 -7.59
C PHE A 108 -10.29 -8.36 -6.12
N ASP A 109 -11.17 -9.30 -5.77
CA ASP A 109 -11.49 -9.49 -4.38
C ASP A 109 -10.27 -10.03 -3.63
N ASP A 110 -9.38 -10.69 -4.33
CA ASP A 110 -8.19 -11.20 -3.72
C ASP A 110 -7.26 -10.10 -3.25
N LEU A 111 -7.42 -8.89 -3.76
CA LEU A 111 -6.61 -7.77 -3.32
C LEU A 111 -7.20 -7.08 -2.10
N ASN A 112 -8.42 -7.42 -1.73
CA ASN A 112 -9.09 -6.75 -0.63
C ASN A 112 -8.51 -7.24 0.70
N ASP A 113 -7.69 -6.44 1.31
CA ASP A 113 -7.07 -6.83 2.54
C ASP A 113 -6.36 -5.66 3.17
N ASP A 114 -5.92 -5.83 4.41
CA ASP A 114 -5.05 -4.86 5.01
C ASP A 114 -3.67 -5.46 4.94
N TRP A 115 -2.91 -5.06 4.01
CA TRP A 115 -1.62 -5.62 3.70
C TRP A 115 -0.54 -4.99 4.56
N ASP A 116 0.41 -5.82 5.01
CA ASP A 116 1.57 -5.29 5.71
C ASP A 116 2.57 -4.77 4.70
N ILE A 117 3.17 -3.64 4.95
CA ILE A 117 4.16 -3.11 4.03
C ILE A 117 5.51 -3.69 4.40
N ILE A 118 6.10 -4.42 3.46
CA ILE A 118 7.41 -4.98 3.66
C ILE A 118 8.46 -3.98 3.32
N SER A 119 8.30 -3.30 2.21
CA SER A 119 9.25 -2.29 1.79
C SER A 119 8.61 -1.36 0.78
N HIS A 120 9.17 -0.21 0.62
CA HIS A 120 8.67 0.72 -0.36
C HIS A 120 9.80 1.63 -0.83
N SER A 121 9.65 2.13 -2.03
CA SER A 121 10.58 3.09 -2.57
C SER A 121 9.79 4.03 -3.46
N ASP A 122 10.45 4.87 -4.19
CA ASP A 122 9.76 5.79 -5.08
C ASP A 122 9.03 5.09 -6.18
N SER A 123 9.38 3.88 -6.49
CA SER A 123 8.81 3.20 -7.64
C SER A 123 8.32 1.80 -7.34
N MET A 124 8.34 1.35 -6.11
CA MET A 124 7.89 0.01 -5.82
C MET A 124 7.32 -0.08 -4.42
N ILE A 125 6.27 -0.84 -4.25
CA ILE A 125 5.70 -1.12 -2.94
C ILE A 125 5.50 -2.61 -2.82
N SER A 126 6.10 -3.21 -1.81
CA SER A 126 6.01 -4.64 -1.60
C SER A 126 5.20 -4.92 -0.37
N LEU A 127 4.18 -5.74 -0.49
CA LEU A 127 3.19 -5.99 0.54
C LEU A 127 3.09 -7.47 0.86
N ARG A 128 2.64 -7.77 2.04
CA ARG A 128 2.47 -9.15 2.45
C ARG A 128 1.26 -9.29 3.35
N ASP A 129 0.59 -10.38 3.26
CA ASP A 129 -0.49 -10.71 4.18
C ASP A 129 -0.25 -12.12 4.70
N VAL A 130 -0.34 -12.31 5.99
CA VAL A 130 -0.16 -13.61 6.58
C VAL A 130 -1.48 -14.07 7.12
N SER A 131 -2.02 -15.10 6.51
CA SER A 131 -3.29 -15.61 6.92
C SER A 131 -3.16 -16.29 8.24
N GLY A 132 -4.11 -16.17 9.07
CA GLY A 132 -3.97 -16.67 10.32
C GLY A 132 -3.98 -18.08 10.47
N GLY A 133 -4.80 -18.77 10.08
CA GLY A 133 -4.96 -20.11 10.40
C GLY A 133 -3.85 -20.99 10.07
N ASP A 134 -3.48 -21.13 8.89
CA ASP A 134 -2.49 -22.10 8.51
C ASP A 134 -1.18 -21.42 8.22
N GLY A 135 -1.05 -20.15 8.41
CA GLY A 135 0.21 -19.50 8.18
C GLY A 135 0.54 -19.24 6.73
N SER A 136 -0.40 -19.36 5.83
CA SER A 136 -0.10 -19.12 4.45
C SER A 136 0.21 -17.64 4.25
N ILE A 137 1.02 -17.34 3.27
CA ILE A 137 1.48 -16.00 3.04
C ILE A 137 1.14 -15.59 1.63
N ASP A 138 0.55 -14.42 1.50
CA ASP A 138 0.29 -13.84 0.20
C ASP A 138 1.20 -12.64 0.04
N THR A 139 1.70 -12.41 -1.15
CA THR A 139 2.53 -11.24 -1.41
C THR A 139 2.03 -10.49 -2.62
N LEU A 140 2.16 -9.21 -2.60
CA LEU A 140 1.67 -8.35 -3.67
C LEU A 140 2.68 -7.25 -3.90
N VAL A 141 3.11 -7.06 -5.12
CA VAL A 141 4.08 -6.03 -5.44
C VAL A 141 3.52 -5.12 -6.52
N PHE A 142 3.50 -3.82 -6.23
CA PHE A 142 3.15 -2.82 -7.21
C PHE A 142 4.41 -2.11 -7.63
N GLU A 143 4.54 -1.85 -8.91
CA GLU A 143 5.65 -1.05 -9.40
C GLU A 143 5.11 0.07 -10.27
N LYS A 144 5.80 1.20 -10.23
CA LYS A 144 5.36 2.34 -10.98
C LYS A 144 5.51 2.08 -12.44
N ASN A 145 4.49 2.43 -13.17
CA ASN A 145 4.47 2.15 -14.60
C ASN A 145 5.24 3.17 -15.39
#